data_324d0613f23188be88be06b3a6ccead3
#
_entry.id   324d0613f23188be88be06b3a6ccead3
#
_cell.length_a   1.000
_cell.length_b   1.000
_cell.length_c   1.000
_cell.angle_alpha   90.00
_cell.angle_beta   90.00
_cell.angle_gamma   90.00
#
_symmetry.space_group_name_H-M   'P 1'
#
loop_
_entity.id
_entity.type
_entity.pdbx_description
1 polymer ?
#
loop_
_entity_poly.entity_id
_entity_poly.type
_entity_poly.pdbx_seq_one_letter_code
_entity_poly.pdbx_strand_id
1 'polypeptide(L)'
;SLSPMYVEFQYTKTAALVTAAGYILVFCSERKKRHLFGGIALLVLGSWIRFQAFGMISIVAFGFWLGLAVKAWRNRDWKTFFVRDCLPCVSAFVLVFGSIALENVLVYTPGSAEAHYKEYDKARQQLLDYGVPGWDEYQAEYEELGLTKTDVLNLQSWLIADYDRYTADTFKAIVAFRQDRPFQWEYLKDYLVILSLKPLFILSALATLLWLIPLLLIKKKKFWVSLNPDWKMIGRRNWIAVFWPYAALLGIYLYFIKIYRVLPIVVTACLLGTLICAWSAVLPDLEERWGEKLVGKRLAGTGAGAVVLTSCLLVRMLILPLTEQPLQESDASVAFRNLYDAISQDKDVYYAFDPISNTGVELGYSIFEKLPDNYLTNIFTLGGWETESPQIVSNLEAYDQRSLLTSLYKSDRAVLISDSMLEHIMLHLDSIYDGLFITYSKLNQFGNFNLYALSYKISGVKDDETHTAALDTTYTAENERYDVFEGSVNMTPEELEGKSVFLWTESKESGKRRIFQGVWQQQDANGLYSVLYDSSLEPTDRVRFMIPNLSYPLDDRYEVHIMIRDGDKGYKLMTDNLLCDRSTGV
;
A
#
# COMPACT_ATOMS: atom_id res chain seq x y z
N SER A 1 -5.81 19.20 -7.36
CA SER A 1 -5.08 19.53 -8.58
C SER A 1 -5.12 18.34 -9.53
N LEU A 2 -4.93 18.57 -10.83
CA LEU A 2 -4.70 17.50 -11.81
C LEU A 2 -3.26 16.99 -11.76
N SER A 3 -2.39 17.68 -10.99
CA SER A 3 -0.96 17.33 -10.87
C SER A 3 -0.71 15.88 -10.44
N PRO A 4 -1.45 15.30 -9.47
CA PRO A 4 -1.27 13.88 -9.12
C PRO A 4 -1.53 12.91 -10.27
N MET A 5 -2.19 13.33 -11.34
CA MET A 5 -2.42 12.48 -12.51
C MET A 5 -1.22 12.39 -13.44
N TYR A 6 -0.38 13.45 -13.45
CA TYR A 6 0.80 13.53 -14.31
C TYR A 6 2.08 13.21 -13.55
N VAL A 7 2.09 13.45 -12.24
CA VAL A 7 3.24 13.21 -11.37
C VAL A 7 3.23 11.77 -10.82
N GLU A 8 2.04 11.28 -10.45
CA GLU A 8 1.85 9.90 -10.00
C GLU A 8 1.06 9.14 -11.06
N PHE A 9 1.74 8.50 -11.99
CA PHE A 9 1.08 7.58 -12.90
C PHE A 9 0.52 6.40 -12.10
N GLN A 10 -0.81 6.22 -12.19
CA GLN A 10 -1.48 5.21 -11.38
C GLN A 10 -2.63 4.58 -12.16
N TYR A 11 -2.56 3.27 -12.31
CA TYR A 11 -3.46 2.48 -13.17
C TYR A 11 -4.96 2.64 -12.82
N THR A 12 -5.32 2.88 -11.55
CA THR A 12 -6.72 3.12 -11.16
C THR A 12 -7.27 4.41 -11.76
N LYS A 13 -6.48 5.49 -11.71
CA LYS A 13 -6.84 6.80 -12.29
C LYS A 13 -6.95 6.69 -13.82
N THR A 14 -6.00 5.98 -14.44
CA THR A 14 -5.99 5.71 -15.89
C THR A 14 -7.20 4.90 -16.32
N ALA A 15 -7.52 3.80 -15.63
CA ALA A 15 -8.70 2.98 -15.90
C ALA A 15 -10.00 3.79 -15.78
N ALA A 16 -10.10 4.67 -14.77
CA ALA A 16 -11.26 5.53 -14.59
C ALA A 16 -11.44 6.51 -15.74
N LEU A 17 -10.35 7.16 -16.20
CA LEU A 17 -10.38 8.07 -17.37
C LEU A 17 -10.80 7.35 -18.65
N VAL A 18 -10.15 6.24 -18.95
CA VAL A 18 -10.41 5.44 -20.15
C VAL A 18 -11.86 4.96 -20.16
N THR A 19 -12.36 4.48 -19.03
CA THR A 19 -13.75 4.03 -18.88
C THR A 19 -14.73 5.19 -19.06
N ALA A 20 -14.50 6.34 -18.41
CA ALA A 20 -15.35 7.52 -18.55
C ALA A 20 -15.39 8.02 -19.99
N ALA A 21 -14.24 8.08 -20.68
CA ALA A 21 -14.16 8.43 -22.08
C ALA A 21 -14.95 7.44 -22.98
N GLY A 22 -14.88 6.14 -22.66
CA GLY A 22 -15.66 5.11 -23.32
C GLY A 22 -17.17 5.38 -23.22
N TYR A 23 -17.68 5.67 -22.03
CA TYR A 23 -19.09 6.00 -21.82
C TYR A 23 -19.52 7.28 -22.53
N ILE A 24 -18.66 8.31 -22.57
CA ILE A 24 -18.94 9.54 -23.31
C ILE A 24 -19.11 9.25 -24.80
N LEU A 25 -18.21 8.48 -25.39
CA LEU A 25 -18.32 8.11 -26.80
C LEU A 25 -19.60 7.32 -27.09
N VAL A 26 -20.00 6.42 -26.19
CA VAL A 26 -21.24 5.63 -26.34
C VAL A 26 -22.48 6.51 -26.19
N PHE A 27 -22.55 7.38 -25.21
CA PHE A 27 -23.78 8.10 -24.85
C PHE A 27 -23.89 9.53 -25.40
N CYS A 28 -22.79 10.26 -25.47
CA CYS A 28 -22.77 11.71 -25.71
C CYS A 28 -22.25 12.09 -27.10
N SER A 29 -21.64 11.18 -27.86
CA SER A 29 -21.12 11.49 -29.20
C SER A 29 -22.24 11.56 -30.25
N GLU A 30 -21.91 12.06 -31.46
CA GLU A 30 -22.81 12.06 -32.62
C GLU A 30 -23.26 10.66 -33.08
N ARG A 31 -22.88 9.62 -32.32
CA ARG A 31 -23.25 8.20 -32.53
C ARG A 31 -22.91 7.64 -33.92
N LYS A 32 -21.85 8.16 -34.53
CA LYS A 32 -21.26 7.52 -35.71
C LYS A 32 -20.70 6.15 -35.29
N LYS A 33 -20.80 5.15 -36.18
CA LYS A 33 -20.31 3.79 -35.87
C LYS A 33 -18.91 3.78 -35.29
N ARG A 34 -17.99 4.62 -35.80
CA ARG A 34 -16.63 4.76 -35.30
C ARG A 34 -16.58 5.16 -33.81
N HIS A 35 -17.48 6.02 -33.34
CA HIS A 35 -17.55 6.45 -31.96
C HIS A 35 -18.06 5.33 -31.04
N LEU A 36 -19.03 4.57 -31.49
CA LEU A 36 -19.55 3.41 -30.77
C LEU A 36 -18.47 2.32 -30.61
N PHE A 37 -17.79 1.97 -31.70
CA PHE A 37 -16.69 0.99 -31.64
C PHE A 37 -15.54 1.50 -30.76
N GLY A 38 -15.14 2.76 -30.91
CA GLY A 38 -14.12 3.36 -30.05
C GLY A 38 -14.53 3.39 -28.59
N GLY A 39 -15.79 3.71 -28.29
CA GLY A 39 -16.33 3.69 -26.93
C GLY A 39 -16.31 2.30 -26.31
N ILE A 40 -16.78 1.29 -27.04
CA ILE A 40 -16.73 -0.12 -26.59
C ILE A 40 -15.28 -0.57 -26.35
N ALA A 41 -14.38 -0.26 -27.28
CA ALA A 41 -12.95 -0.60 -27.13
C ALA A 41 -12.33 0.05 -25.88
N LEU A 42 -12.64 1.32 -25.60
CA LEU A 42 -12.18 2.00 -24.38
C LEU A 42 -12.79 1.39 -23.12
N LEU A 43 -14.05 0.96 -23.13
CA LEU A 43 -14.66 0.27 -21.98
C LEU A 43 -13.98 -1.06 -21.68
N VAL A 44 -13.69 -1.84 -22.73
CA VAL A 44 -12.92 -3.09 -22.59
C VAL A 44 -11.50 -2.81 -22.09
N LEU A 45 -10.79 -1.83 -22.68
CA LEU A 45 -9.45 -1.46 -22.24
C LEU A 45 -9.44 -0.97 -20.77
N GLY A 46 -10.40 -0.13 -20.39
CA GLY A 46 -10.53 0.34 -19.00
C GLY A 46 -10.74 -0.80 -18.02
N SER A 47 -11.53 -1.83 -18.40
CA SER A 47 -11.72 -3.02 -17.57
C SER A 47 -10.45 -3.88 -17.45
N TRP A 48 -9.64 -3.98 -18.50
CA TRP A 48 -8.36 -4.71 -18.48
C TRP A 48 -7.29 -4.00 -17.65
N ILE A 49 -7.27 -2.67 -17.67
CA ILE A 49 -6.35 -1.91 -16.82
C ILE A 49 -6.71 -2.12 -15.34
N ARG A 50 -7.99 -1.97 -14.96
CA ARG A 50 -8.49 -2.25 -13.61
C ARG A 50 -10.00 -2.44 -13.57
N PHE A 51 -10.45 -3.67 -13.39
CA PHE A 51 -11.87 -4.02 -13.37
C PHE A 51 -12.66 -3.29 -12.28
N GLN A 52 -12.11 -3.12 -11.07
CA GLN A 52 -12.79 -2.41 -9.98
C GLN A 52 -13.04 -0.93 -10.33
N ALA A 53 -12.08 -0.26 -10.96
CA ALA A 53 -12.23 1.12 -11.41
C ALA A 53 -13.28 1.22 -12.53
N PHE A 54 -13.27 0.28 -13.49
CA PHE A 54 -14.31 0.15 -14.50
C PHE A 54 -15.69 0.01 -13.86
N GLY A 55 -15.86 -0.86 -12.86
CA GLY A 55 -17.12 -1.06 -12.13
C GLY A 55 -17.62 0.23 -11.47
N MET A 56 -16.76 0.92 -10.72
CA MET A 56 -17.10 2.18 -10.05
C MET A 56 -17.53 3.26 -11.03
N ILE A 57 -16.79 3.45 -12.12
CA ILE A 57 -17.14 4.44 -13.14
C ILE A 57 -18.41 4.04 -13.91
N SER A 58 -18.66 2.75 -14.09
CA SER A 58 -19.91 2.25 -14.67
C SER A 58 -21.11 2.61 -13.82
N ILE A 59 -21.00 2.51 -12.49
CA ILE A 59 -22.05 2.95 -11.55
C ILE A 59 -22.28 4.46 -11.69
N VAL A 60 -21.21 5.27 -11.75
CA VAL A 60 -21.32 6.73 -11.94
C VAL A 60 -21.97 7.07 -13.29
N ALA A 61 -21.57 6.40 -14.36
CA ALA A 61 -22.09 6.64 -15.72
C ALA A 61 -23.50 6.08 -15.95
N PHE A 62 -23.99 5.19 -15.09
CA PHE A 62 -25.32 4.57 -15.22
C PHE A 62 -26.46 5.60 -15.30
N GLY A 63 -26.27 6.80 -14.76
CA GLY A 63 -27.19 7.92 -14.88
C GLY A 63 -27.50 8.33 -16.32
N PHE A 64 -26.55 8.21 -17.24
CA PHE A 64 -26.79 8.46 -18.66
C PHE A 64 -27.80 7.46 -19.21
N TRP A 65 -27.60 6.19 -18.92
CA TRP A 65 -28.48 5.11 -19.36
C TRP A 65 -29.90 5.25 -18.78
N LEU A 66 -30.02 5.53 -17.46
CA LEU A 66 -31.30 5.80 -16.81
C LEU A 66 -32.02 7.00 -17.44
N GLY A 67 -31.27 8.07 -17.70
CA GLY A 67 -31.86 9.25 -18.35
C GLY A 67 -32.40 8.97 -19.75
N LEU A 68 -31.70 8.15 -20.53
CA LEU A 68 -32.16 7.71 -21.84
C LEU A 68 -33.35 6.77 -21.72
N ALA A 69 -33.41 5.87 -20.75
CA ALA A 69 -34.53 5.00 -20.47
C ALA A 69 -35.81 5.80 -20.12
N VAL A 70 -35.70 6.81 -19.26
CA VAL A 70 -36.80 7.70 -18.90
C VAL A 70 -37.28 8.49 -20.14
N LYS A 71 -36.37 8.94 -21.00
CA LYS A 71 -36.70 9.61 -22.25
C LYS A 71 -37.48 8.66 -23.20
N ALA A 72 -37.00 7.43 -23.33
CA ALA A 72 -37.66 6.40 -24.14
C ALA A 72 -39.06 6.06 -23.63
N TRP A 73 -39.21 5.94 -22.28
CA TRP A 73 -40.51 5.71 -21.65
C TRP A 73 -41.51 6.84 -21.93
N ARG A 74 -41.08 8.07 -21.78
CA ARG A 74 -41.91 9.24 -22.04
C ARG A 74 -42.36 9.35 -23.51
N ASN A 75 -41.43 9.05 -24.43
CA ASN A 75 -41.66 9.15 -25.86
C ASN A 75 -42.28 7.87 -26.46
N ARG A 76 -42.43 6.81 -25.65
CA ARG A 76 -42.85 5.45 -26.07
C ARG A 76 -41.96 4.86 -27.19
N ASP A 77 -40.71 5.26 -27.25
CA ASP A 77 -39.73 4.84 -28.26
C ASP A 77 -38.71 3.83 -27.69
N TRP A 78 -39.23 2.70 -27.22
CA TRP A 78 -38.43 1.62 -26.67
C TRP A 78 -37.53 0.93 -27.69
N LYS A 79 -37.99 0.86 -28.96
CA LYS A 79 -37.19 0.22 -30.03
C LYS A 79 -35.86 0.95 -30.24
N THR A 80 -35.91 2.27 -30.37
CA THR A 80 -34.69 3.09 -30.51
C THR A 80 -33.81 2.97 -29.27
N PHE A 81 -34.38 2.99 -28.09
CA PHE A 81 -33.63 2.83 -26.84
C PHE A 81 -32.89 1.49 -26.79
N PHE A 82 -33.57 0.37 -27.06
CA PHE A 82 -32.94 -0.94 -27.03
C PHE A 82 -31.82 -1.09 -28.07
N VAL A 83 -32.09 -0.73 -29.33
CA VAL A 83 -31.10 -0.90 -30.40
C VAL A 83 -29.96 0.10 -30.31
N ARG A 84 -30.23 1.33 -29.90
CA ARG A 84 -29.28 2.43 -29.99
C ARG A 84 -28.51 2.69 -28.68
N ASP A 85 -29.17 2.46 -27.54
CA ASP A 85 -28.63 2.84 -26.24
C ASP A 85 -28.27 1.63 -25.35
N CYS A 86 -29.10 0.54 -25.43
CA CYS A 86 -28.80 -0.67 -24.67
C CYS A 86 -27.79 -1.58 -25.38
N LEU A 87 -27.95 -1.82 -26.67
CA LEU A 87 -27.13 -2.78 -27.41
C LEU A 87 -25.61 -2.49 -27.32
N PRO A 88 -25.12 -1.25 -27.46
CA PRO A 88 -23.71 -0.96 -27.32
C PRO A 88 -23.18 -1.24 -25.90
N CYS A 89 -23.97 -0.92 -24.86
CA CYS A 89 -23.60 -1.22 -23.47
C CYS A 89 -23.58 -2.72 -23.23
N VAL A 90 -24.61 -3.45 -23.65
CA VAL A 90 -24.65 -4.91 -23.54
C VAL A 90 -23.47 -5.54 -24.27
N SER A 91 -23.17 -5.07 -25.50
CA SER A 91 -21.99 -5.56 -26.24
C SER A 91 -20.69 -5.31 -25.49
N ALA A 92 -20.51 -4.11 -24.89
CA ALA A 92 -19.34 -3.82 -24.08
C ALA A 92 -19.24 -4.76 -22.86
N PHE A 93 -20.33 -4.96 -22.13
CA PHE A 93 -20.35 -5.87 -20.97
C PHE A 93 -20.11 -7.33 -21.37
N VAL A 94 -20.70 -7.79 -22.48
CA VAL A 94 -20.43 -9.15 -23.00
C VAL A 94 -18.95 -9.32 -23.32
N LEU A 95 -18.32 -8.34 -23.95
CA LEU A 95 -16.89 -8.39 -24.25
C LEU A 95 -16.03 -8.34 -22.98
N VAL A 96 -16.38 -7.48 -22.01
CA VAL A 96 -15.68 -7.38 -20.73
C VAL A 96 -15.77 -8.68 -19.96
N PHE A 97 -16.99 -9.19 -19.71
CA PHE A 97 -17.15 -10.43 -18.95
C PHE A 97 -16.68 -11.66 -19.73
N GLY A 98 -16.84 -11.64 -21.06
CA GLY A 98 -16.31 -12.67 -21.94
C GLY A 98 -14.78 -12.74 -21.90
N SER A 99 -14.09 -11.59 -21.87
CA SER A 99 -12.63 -11.54 -21.73
C SER A 99 -12.15 -12.05 -20.36
N ILE A 100 -12.87 -11.69 -19.28
CA ILE A 100 -12.57 -12.21 -17.93
C ILE A 100 -12.80 -13.72 -17.85
N ALA A 101 -13.90 -14.20 -18.44
CA ALA A 101 -14.16 -15.64 -18.49
C ALA A 101 -13.09 -16.39 -19.28
N LEU A 102 -12.65 -15.81 -20.42
CA LEU A 102 -11.59 -16.37 -21.25
C LEU A 102 -10.25 -16.39 -20.48
N GLU A 103 -9.90 -15.29 -19.80
CA GLU A 103 -8.72 -15.22 -18.93
C GLU A 103 -8.76 -16.30 -17.84
N ASN A 104 -9.90 -16.47 -17.14
CA ASN A 104 -10.05 -17.52 -16.14
C ASN A 104 -9.85 -18.91 -16.70
N VAL A 105 -10.27 -19.17 -17.93
CA VAL A 105 -10.10 -20.49 -18.57
C VAL A 105 -8.68 -20.71 -19.07
N LEU A 106 -8.03 -19.68 -19.60
CA LEU A 106 -6.71 -19.81 -20.25
C LEU A 106 -5.55 -19.66 -19.28
N VAL A 107 -5.68 -18.75 -18.31
CA VAL A 107 -4.59 -18.41 -17.38
C VAL A 107 -4.78 -19.09 -16.03
N TYR A 108 -5.97 -18.99 -15.45
CA TYR A 108 -6.25 -19.52 -14.11
C TYR A 108 -6.89 -20.91 -14.14
N THR A 109 -6.31 -21.82 -14.92
CA THR A 109 -6.76 -23.21 -14.94
C THR A 109 -6.54 -23.87 -13.57
N PRO A 110 -7.48 -24.72 -13.09
CA PRO A 110 -7.30 -25.41 -11.82
C PRO A 110 -5.97 -26.18 -11.77
N GLY A 111 -5.17 -25.91 -10.74
CA GLY A 111 -3.85 -26.52 -10.54
C GLY A 111 -2.69 -25.76 -11.21
N SER A 112 -2.93 -24.67 -11.92
CA SER A 112 -1.83 -23.82 -12.41
C SER A 112 -1.24 -22.96 -11.29
N ALA A 113 0.01 -22.53 -11.45
CA ALA A 113 0.68 -21.64 -10.52
C ALA A 113 -0.06 -20.28 -10.42
N GLU A 114 -0.60 -19.81 -11.53
CA GLU A 114 -1.38 -18.58 -11.59
C GLU A 114 -2.72 -18.69 -10.83
N ALA A 115 -3.37 -19.87 -10.86
CA ALA A 115 -4.58 -20.09 -10.09
C ALA A 115 -4.29 -20.13 -8.59
N HIS A 116 -3.21 -20.78 -8.19
CA HIS A 116 -2.73 -20.81 -6.80
C HIS A 116 -2.41 -19.39 -6.31
N TYR A 117 -1.61 -18.66 -7.07
CA TYR A 117 -1.28 -17.27 -6.74
C TYR A 117 -2.52 -16.37 -6.63
N LYS A 118 -3.48 -16.52 -7.54
CA LYS A 118 -4.74 -15.75 -7.48
C LYS A 118 -5.53 -16.00 -6.20
N GLU A 119 -5.57 -17.25 -5.75
CA GLU A 119 -6.22 -17.63 -4.48
C GLU A 119 -5.48 -17.02 -3.29
N TYR A 120 -4.15 -17.17 -3.26
CA TYR A 120 -3.28 -16.59 -2.26
C TYR A 120 -3.42 -15.07 -2.20
N ASP A 121 -3.25 -14.38 -3.33
CA ASP A 121 -3.32 -12.92 -3.42
C ASP A 121 -4.68 -12.38 -2.97
N LYS A 122 -5.78 -13.06 -3.32
CA LYS A 122 -7.11 -12.70 -2.86
C LYS A 122 -7.26 -12.83 -1.34
N ALA A 123 -6.78 -13.91 -0.75
CA ALA A 123 -6.82 -14.12 0.70
C ALA A 123 -5.93 -13.12 1.43
N ARG A 124 -4.71 -12.90 0.94
CA ARG A 124 -3.78 -11.87 1.44
C ARG A 124 -4.42 -10.47 1.41
N GLN A 125 -4.99 -10.07 0.28
CA GLN A 125 -5.67 -8.78 0.15
C GLN A 125 -6.81 -8.63 1.17
N GLN A 126 -7.61 -9.68 1.36
CA GLN A 126 -8.70 -9.65 2.34
C GLN A 126 -8.21 -9.46 3.77
N LEU A 127 -7.01 -9.94 4.10
CA LEU A 127 -6.41 -9.76 5.42
C LEU A 127 -5.65 -8.44 5.52
N LEU A 128 -4.59 -8.27 4.76
CA LEU A 128 -3.62 -7.19 4.95
C LEU A 128 -4.18 -5.82 4.55
N ASP A 129 -4.93 -5.76 3.45
CA ASP A 129 -5.51 -4.51 2.96
C ASP A 129 -6.62 -3.94 3.87
N TYR A 130 -7.22 -4.77 4.71
CA TYR A 130 -8.29 -4.37 5.63
C TYR A 130 -7.86 -4.36 7.11
N GLY A 131 -6.57 -4.60 7.36
CA GLY A 131 -5.94 -4.61 8.67
C GLY A 131 -6.01 -5.99 9.35
N VAL A 132 -4.92 -6.38 9.98
CA VAL A 132 -4.78 -7.64 10.74
C VAL A 132 -5.43 -7.45 12.11
N PRO A 133 -6.33 -8.36 12.58
CA PRO A 133 -6.86 -8.32 13.94
C PRO A 133 -5.75 -8.29 14.99
N GLY A 134 -5.94 -7.58 16.09
CA GLY A 134 -4.94 -7.45 17.14
C GLY A 134 -4.72 -8.75 17.89
N TRP A 135 -3.48 -9.03 18.31
CA TRP A 135 -3.14 -10.20 19.11
C TRP A 135 -3.94 -10.27 20.41
N ASP A 136 -3.97 -9.17 21.18
CA ASP A 136 -4.57 -9.13 22.51
C ASP A 136 -6.10 -9.37 22.49
N GLU A 137 -6.76 -9.17 21.35
CA GLU A 137 -8.20 -9.37 21.17
C GLU A 137 -8.52 -10.82 20.76
N TYR A 138 -7.61 -11.50 20.04
CA TYR A 138 -7.85 -12.81 19.42
C TYR A 138 -6.73 -13.82 19.71
N GLN A 139 -6.10 -13.71 20.90
CA GLN A 139 -4.94 -14.56 21.25
C GLN A 139 -5.26 -16.06 21.14
N ALA A 140 -6.41 -16.50 21.69
CA ALA A 140 -6.76 -17.91 21.72
C ALA A 140 -6.96 -18.47 20.30
N GLU A 141 -7.60 -17.68 19.41
CA GLU A 141 -7.83 -18.07 18.02
C GLU A 141 -6.51 -18.13 17.23
N TYR A 142 -5.59 -17.21 17.49
CA TYR A 142 -4.25 -17.27 16.89
C TYR A 142 -3.45 -18.48 17.37
N GLU A 143 -3.49 -18.79 18.66
CA GLU A 143 -2.81 -19.95 19.24
C GLU A 143 -3.40 -21.26 18.68
N GLU A 144 -4.72 -21.35 18.44
CA GLU A 144 -5.36 -22.50 17.79
C GLU A 144 -4.84 -22.70 16.36
N LEU A 145 -4.52 -21.63 15.64
CA LEU A 145 -3.87 -21.69 14.33
C LEU A 145 -2.35 -21.95 14.40
N GLY A 146 -1.79 -22.11 15.58
CA GLY A 146 -0.35 -22.27 15.79
C GLY A 146 0.45 -20.99 15.51
N LEU A 147 -0.19 -19.83 15.53
CA LEU A 147 0.44 -18.52 15.33
C LEU A 147 0.80 -17.89 16.67
N THR A 148 1.83 -17.07 16.66
CA THR A 148 2.36 -16.35 17.82
C THR A 148 2.12 -14.85 17.69
N LYS A 149 2.36 -14.11 18.77
CA LYS A 149 2.32 -12.64 18.71
C LYS A 149 3.29 -12.07 17.65
N THR A 150 4.45 -12.69 17.48
CA THR A 150 5.42 -12.33 16.43
C THR A 150 4.84 -12.48 15.03
N ASP A 151 4.05 -13.53 14.78
CA ASP A 151 3.39 -13.73 13.48
C ASP A 151 2.39 -12.60 13.20
N VAL A 152 1.62 -12.18 14.19
CA VAL A 152 0.68 -11.06 14.02
C VAL A 152 1.40 -9.75 13.71
N LEU A 153 2.53 -9.49 14.39
CA LEU A 153 3.38 -8.32 14.10
C LEU A 153 3.97 -8.38 12.69
N ASN A 154 4.40 -9.57 12.25
CA ASN A 154 4.90 -9.77 10.90
C ASN A 154 3.81 -9.50 9.85
N LEU A 155 2.61 -10.03 10.04
CA LEU A 155 1.47 -9.78 9.17
C LEU A 155 1.12 -8.28 9.11
N GLN A 156 1.13 -7.58 10.25
CA GLN A 156 0.89 -6.14 10.33
C GLN A 156 1.97 -5.32 9.60
N SER A 157 3.20 -5.84 9.56
CA SER A 157 4.34 -5.24 8.88
C SER A 157 4.54 -5.75 7.45
N TRP A 158 3.62 -6.57 6.94
CA TRP A 158 3.69 -7.18 5.60
C TRP A 158 4.86 -8.13 5.39
N LEU A 159 5.50 -8.63 6.44
CA LEU A 159 6.55 -9.63 6.38
C LEU A 159 5.90 -11.02 6.23
N ILE A 160 5.66 -11.46 5.00
CA ILE A 160 4.88 -12.64 4.66
C ILE A 160 5.60 -13.66 3.77
N ALA A 161 6.93 -13.60 3.70
CA ALA A 161 7.73 -14.50 2.87
C ALA A 161 7.91 -15.92 3.45
N ASP A 162 7.27 -16.23 4.56
CA ASP A 162 7.18 -17.59 5.10
C ASP A 162 5.97 -18.30 4.50
N TYR A 163 6.17 -18.94 3.34
CA TYR A 163 5.10 -19.53 2.53
C TYR A 163 4.46 -20.76 3.17
N ASP A 164 5.18 -21.45 4.05
CA ASP A 164 4.63 -22.60 4.77
C ASP A 164 3.69 -22.16 5.91
N ARG A 165 3.91 -20.97 6.44
CA ARG A 165 3.18 -20.43 7.58
C ARG A 165 2.04 -19.49 7.18
N TYR A 166 2.31 -18.59 6.23
CA TYR A 166 1.37 -17.57 5.77
C TYR A 166 0.67 -17.99 4.49
N THR A 167 -0.09 -19.08 4.56
CA THR A 167 -0.83 -19.64 3.45
C THR A 167 -2.16 -18.92 3.19
N ALA A 168 -2.76 -19.15 2.03
CA ALA A 168 -4.09 -18.64 1.72
C ALA A 168 -5.14 -19.07 2.76
N ASP A 169 -5.04 -20.27 3.30
CA ASP A 169 -5.98 -20.78 4.30
C ASP A 169 -5.76 -20.15 5.67
N THR A 170 -4.49 -19.91 6.06
CA THR A 170 -4.15 -19.12 7.25
C THR A 170 -4.77 -17.72 7.17
N PHE A 171 -4.62 -17.02 6.04
CA PHE A 171 -5.21 -15.70 5.85
C PHE A 171 -6.74 -15.72 5.94
N LYS A 172 -7.41 -16.71 5.31
CA LYS A 172 -8.87 -16.86 5.39
C LYS A 172 -9.34 -17.13 6.82
N ALA A 173 -8.61 -17.95 7.57
CA ALA A 173 -8.92 -18.24 8.96
C ALA A 173 -8.84 -16.98 9.83
N ILE A 174 -7.77 -16.17 9.68
CA ILE A 174 -7.62 -14.89 10.41
C ILE A 174 -8.71 -13.89 10.00
N VAL A 175 -9.07 -13.83 8.72
CA VAL A 175 -10.18 -12.96 8.26
C VAL A 175 -11.49 -13.32 8.94
N ALA A 176 -11.71 -14.62 9.23
CA ALA A 176 -12.92 -15.08 9.91
C ALA A 176 -13.05 -14.58 11.37
N PHE A 177 -11.94 -14.19 12.02
CA PHE A 177 -11.99 -13.59 13.37
C PHE A 177 -12.65 -12.21 13.37
N ARG A 178 -12.67 -11.51 12.23
CA ARG A 178 -13.21 -10.16 12.18
C ARG A 178 -14.68 -10.13 12.53
N GLN A 179 -14.98 -9.46 13.60
CA GLN A 179 -16.36 -9.12 13.92
C GLN A 179 -16.91 -8.09 12.94
N ASP A 180 -18.24 -8.10 12.74
CA ASP A 180 -18.91 -7.06 11.96
C ASP A 180 -18.70 -5.69 12.64
N ARG A 181 -17.83 -4.89 12.03
CA ARG A 181 -17.54 -3.55 12.55
C ARG A 181 -18.75 -2.63 12.33
N PRO A 182 -19.14 -1.83 13.34
CA PRO A 182 -20.23 -0.89 13.20
C PRO A 182 -19.89 0.18 12.16
N PHE A 183 -20.92 0.74 11.50
CA PHE A 183 -20.71 1.84 10.57
C PHE A 183 -20.24 3.09 11.32
N GLN A 184 -19.13 3.67 10.90
CA GLN A 184 -18.51 4.83 11.56
C GLN A 184 -19.09 6.15 11.03
N TRP A 185 -20.18 6.61 11.62
CA TRP A 185 -20.85 7.86 11.25
C TRP A 185 -19.97 9.12 11.43
N GLU A 186 -19.04 9.08 12.37
CA GLU A 186 -18.10 10.18 12.62
C GLU A 186 -17.23 10.44 11.40
N TYR A 187 -16.68 9.39 10.80
CA TYR A 187 -15.89 9.52 9.59
C TYR A 187 -16.68 10.04 8.39
N LEU A 188 -17.98 9.78 8.31
CA LEU A 188 -18.78 10.28 7.19
C LEU A 188 -18.75 11.80 7.11
N LYS A 189 -18.89 12.48 8.25
CA LYS A 189 -18.87 13.95 8.31
C LYS A 189 -17.51 14.49 7.84
N ASP A 190 -16.42 13.93 8.36
CA ASP A 190 -15.07 14.38 8.03
C ASP A 190 -14.75 14.13 6.56
N TYR A 191 -15.12 12.96 6.04
CA TYR A 191 -14.96 12.65 4.63
C TYR A 191 -15.78 13.54 3.70
N LEU A 192 -17.01 13.90 4.06
CA LEU A 192 -17.82 14.82 3.28
C LEU A 192 -17.22 16.24 3.27
N VAL A 193 -16.66 16.70 4.40
CA VAL A 193 -15.94 17.98 4.46
C VAL A 193 -14.70 17.93 3.56
N ILE A 194 -13.86 16.92 3.72
CA ILE A 194 -12.65 16.74 2.90
C ILE A 194 -13.02 16.64 1.41
N LEU A 195 -14.06 15.89 1.07
CA LEU A 195 -14.57 15.74 -0.30
C LEU A 195 -14.97 17.08 -0.88
N SER A 196 -15.73 17.90 -0.13
CA SER A 196 -16.21 19.20 -0.59
C SER A 196 -15.08 20.19 -0.92
N LEU A 197 -13.91 20.01 -0.32
CA LEU A 197 -12.72 20.82 -0.56
C LEU A 197 -11.87 20.31 -1.74
N LYS A 198 -12.15 19.11 -2.27
CA LYS A 198 -11.38 18.60 -3.41
C LYS A 198 -11.70 19.39 -4.69
N PRO A 199 -10.68 19.88 -5.43
CA PRO A 199 -10.89 20.70 -6.64
C PRO A 199 -11.78 20.01 -7.69
N LEU A 200 -11.65 18.71 -7.87
CA LEU A 200 -12.46 17.93 -8.81
C LEU A 200 -13.95 17.95 -8.42
N PHE A 201 -14.27 17.90 -7.13
CA PHE A 201 -15.64 18.02 -6.63
C PHE A 201 -16.20 19.42 -6.87
N ILE A 202 -15.40 20.46 -6.55
CA ILE A 202 -15.79 21.86 -6.76
C ILE A 202 -16.09 22.12 -8.25
N LEU A 203 -15.25 21.60 -9.16
CA LEU A 203 -15.49 21.72 -10.61
C LEU A 203 -16.74 20.98 -11.06
N SER A 204 -17.04 19.83 -10.48
CA SER A 204 -18.27 19.08 -10.76
C SER A 204 -19.49 19.85 -10.28
N ALA A 205 -19.46 20.38 -9.06
CA ALA A 205 -20.52 21.22 -8.50
C ALA A 205 -20.74 22.49 -9.33
N LEU A 206 -19.66 23.12 -9.80
CA LEU A 206 -19.73 24.28 -10.69
C LEU A 206 -20.47 23.95 -12.01
N ALA A 207 -20.18 22.81 -12.63
CA ALA A 207 -20.90 22.34 -13.80
C ALA A 207 -22.41 22.27 -13.55
N THR A 208 -22.80 21.67 -12.43
CA THR A 208 -24.20 21.55 -12.03
C THR A 208 -24.84 22.92 -11.74
N LEU A 209 -24.13 23.82 -11.09
CA LEU A 209 -24.61 25.19 -10.86
C LEU A 209 -24.81 25.94 -12.16
N LEU A 210 -23.86 25.89 -13.09
CA LEU A 210 -23.99 26.49 -14.43
C LEU A 210 -25.20 25.94 -15.20
N TRP A 211 -25.52 24.67 -14.99
CA TRP A 211 -26.70 24.05 -15.58
C TRP A 211 -28.01 24.49 -14.90
N LEU A 212 -28.00 24.74 -13.57
CA LEU A 212 -29.15 25.20 -12.79
C LEU A 212 -29.46 26.69 -13.01
N ILE A 213 -28.45 27.56 -13.14
CA ILE A 213 -28.62 29.02 -13.29
C ILE A 213 -29.64 29.38 -14.39
N PRO A 214 -29.59 28.83 -15.61
CA PRO A 214 -30.60 29.13 -16.64
C PRO A 214 -32.02 28.68 -16.30
N LEU A 215 -32.19 27.74 -15.35
CA LEU A 215 -33.49 27.30 -14.84
C LEU A 215 -34.08 28.29 -13.85
N LEU A 216 -33.24 28.95 -13.11
CA LEU A 216 -33.62 29.94 -12.10
C LEU A 216 -33.86 31.32 -12.71
N LEU A 217 -33.16 31.63 -13.83
CA LEU A 217 -33.23 32.91 -14.55
C LEU A 217 -34.30 32.87 -15.64
N ILE A 218 -35.59 32.77 -15.29
CA ILE A 218 -36.69 32.79 -16.27
C ILE A 218 -37.37 34.16 -16.33
N LYS A 219 -37.34 34.66 -17.55
CA LYS A 219 -38.11 35.77 -18.14
C LYS A 219 -38.95 36.66 -17.21
N LYS A 220 -38.53 37.89 -17.00
CA LYS A 220 -39.43 39.03 -17.16
C LYS A 220 -38.61 40.27 -17.62
N LYS A 221 -39.25 41.11 -18.43
CA LYS A 221 -38.72 42.26 -19.13
C LYS A 221 -38.20 43.39 -18.23
N LYS A 222 -38.11 43.22 -16.91
CA LYS A 222 -37.57 44.17 -15.93
C LYS A 222 -36.81 43.43 -14.85
N PHE A 223 -35.71 43.93 -14.49
CA PHE A 223 -34.57 43.67 -13.63
C PHE A 223 -34.75 42.99 -12.27
N TRP A 224 -35.81 42.19 -12.05
CA TRP A 224 -36.00 41.44 -10.81
C TRP A 224 -36.10 39.94 -11.13
N VAL A 225 -35.20 39.18 -10.55
CA VAL A 225 -35.18 37.69 -10.57
C VAL A 225 -36.48 37.20 -9.94
N SER A 226 -37.41 36.71 -10.76
CA SER A 226 -38.56 35.98 -10.28
C SER A 226 -38.20 34.49 -10.25
N LEU A 227 -38.10 33.92 -9.06
CA LEU A 227 -37.90 32.49 -8.81
C LEU A 227 -39.19 31.69 -9.14
N ASN A 228 -39.64 31.76 -10.37
CA ASN A 228 -40.77 30.94 -10.81
C ASN A 228 -40.28 29.93 -11.86
N PRO A 229 -39.93 28.70 -11.43
CA PRO A 229 -39.37 27.69 -12.34
C PRO A 229 -40.43 27.24 -13.36
N ASP A 230 -40.05 27.24 -14.66
CA ASP A 230 -40.89 26.63 -15.70
C ASP A 230 -40.81 25.10 -15.55
N TRP A 231 -41.76 24.53 -14.79
CA TRP A 231 -41.85 23.10 -14.53
C TRP A 231 -42.00 22.25 -15.80
N LYS A 232 -42.50 22.80 -16.89
CA LYS A 232 -42.56 22.10 -18.20
C LYS A 232 -41.14 21.97 -18.81
N MET A 233 -40.33 23.00 -18.64
CA MET A 233 -38.94 22.97 -19.11
C MET A 233 -38.10 22.05 -18.23
N ILE A 234 -38.31 22.07 -16.92
CA ILE A 234 -37.68 21.16 -15.96
C ILE A 234 -38.01 19.70 -16.30
N GLY A 235 -39.28 19.41 -16.63
CA GLY A 235 -39.72 18.06 -16.99
C GLY A 235 -39.14 17.48 -18.28
N ARG A 236 -38.55 18.30 -19.17
CA ARG A 236 -37.93 17.84 -20.42
C ARG A 236 -36.43 17.53 -20.27
N ARG A 237 -35.80 17.85 -19.13
CA ARG A 237 -34.38 17.70 -18.91
C ARG A 237 -34.04 16.35 -18.34
N ASN A 238 -32.81 15.93 -18.60
CA ASN A 238 -32.27 14.71 -18.04
C ASN A 238 -31.66 14.95 -16.66
N TRP A 239 -32.49 15.28 -15.66
CA TRP A 239 -32.07 15.47 -14.27
C TRP A 239 -31.29 14.28 -13.72
N ILE A 240 -31.68 13.08 -14.13
CA ILE A 240 -31.06 11.85 -13.68
C ILE A 240 -29.59 11.83 -14.11
N ALA A 241 -29.29 12.14 -15.37
CA ALA A 241 -27.91 12.16 -15.84
C ALA A 241 -27.02 13.19 -15.13
N VAL A 242 -27.60 14.30 -14.66
CA VAL A 242 -26.86 15.36 -13.96
C VAL A 242 -26.64 15.04 -12.48
N PHE A 243 -27.65 14.53 -11.77
CA PHE A 243 -27.58 14.32 -10.32
C PHE A 243 -27.12 12.91 -9.92
N TRP A 244 -27.34 11.92 -10.77
CA TRP A 244 -26.94 10.54 -10.48
C TRP A 244 -25.44 10.38 -10.17
N PRO A 245 -24.49 11.02 -10.86
CA PRO A 245 -23.07 10.90 -10.55
C PRO A 245 -22.74 11.23 -9.09
N TYR A 246 -23.44 12.20 -8.50
CA TYR A 246 -23.26 12.57 -7.08
C TYR A 246 -23.88 11.55 -6.12
N ALA A 247 -25.06 11.03 -6.47
CA ALA A 247 -25.69 9.98 -5.69
C ALA A 247 -24.84 8.69 -5.72
N ALA A 248 -24.31 8.34 -6.90
CA ALA A 248 -23.40 7.22 -7.07
C ALA A 248 -22.10 7.42 -6.29
N LEU A 249 -21.50 8.62 -6.34
CA LEU A 249 -20.32 8.97 -5.58
C LEU A 249 -20.57 8.81 -4.08
N LEU A 250 -21.69 9.32 -3.57
CA LEU A 250 -22.08 9.15 -2.16
C LEU A 250 -22.23 7.67 -1.80
N GLY A 251 -22.91 6.89 -2.64
CA GLY A 251 -23.08 5.44 -2.41
C GLY A 251 -21.75 4.69 -2.37
N ILE A 252 -20.83 5.00 -3.27
CA ILE A 252 -19.47 4.44 -3.29
C ILE A 252 -18.71 4.84 -2.02
N TYR A 253 -18.83 6.08 -1.58
CA TYR A 253 -18.22 6.55 -0.33
C TYR A 253 -18.76 5.82 0.90
N LEU A 254 -20.09 5.70 1.01
CA LEU A 254 -20.72 4.94 2.10
C LEU A 254 -20.24 3.49 2.13
N TYR A 255 -20.10 2.87 0.97
CA TYR A 255 -19.52 1.53 0.87
C TYR A 255 -18.08 1.48 1.40
N PHE A 256 -17.20 2.41 0.98
CA PHE A 256 -15.81 2.44 1.46
C PHE A 256 -15.68 2.74 2.95
N ILE A 257 -16.56 3.57 3.51
CA ILE A 257 -16.62 3.80 4.97
C ILE A 257 -17.03 2.51 5.68
N LYS A 258 -18.04 1.78 5.18
CA LYS A 258 -18.48 0.50 5.79
C LYS A 258 -17.37 -0.54 5.81
N ILE A 259 -16.55 -0.60 4.77
CA ILE A 259 -15.43 -1.54 4.70
C ILE A 259 -14.12 -0.99 5.27
N TYR A 260 -14.14 0.18 5.89
CA TYR A 260 -12.98 0.84 6.53
C TYR A 260 -11.78 1.08 5.59
N ARG A 261 -12.07 1.29 4.29
CA ARG A 261 -11.02 1.42 3.27
C ARG A 261 -11.24 2.59 2.32
N VAL A 262 -11.09 3.80 2.82
CA VAL A 262 -11.18 5.01 1.98
C VAL A 262 -9.79 5.38 1.44
N LEU A 263 -9.46 4.86 0.27
CA LEU A 263 -8.15 5.12 -0.37
C LEU A 263 -8.19 6.42 -1.18
N PRO A 264 -7.26 7.37 -0.97
CA PRO A 264 -7.21 8.64 -1.71
C PRO A 264 -7.19 8.49 -3.23
N ILE A 265 -6.50 7.46 -3.73
CA ILE A 265 -6.38 7.13 -5.16
C ILE A 265 -7.75 6.77 -5.75
N VAL A 266 -8.50 5.93 -5.06
CA VAL A 266 -9.85 5.49 -5.49
C VAL A 266 -10.83 6.65 -5.45
N VAL A 267 -10.75 7.47 -4.41
CA VAL A 267 -11.54 8.70 -4.28
C VAL A 267 -11.29 9.64 -5.46
N THR A 268 -10.02 9.87 -5.79
CA THR A 268 -9.64 10.72 -6.92
C THR A 268 -10.17 10.17 -8.25
N ALA A 269 -10.11 8.85 -8.46
CA ALA A 269 -10.64 8.19 -9.64
C ALA A 269 -12.18 8.36 -9.75
N CYS A 270 -12.92 8.17 -8.64
CA CYS A 270 -14.37 8.38 -8.60
C CYS A 270 -14.76 9.84 -8.85
N LEU A 271 -14.03 10.79 -8.24
CA LEU A 271 -14.23 12.23 -8.47
C LEU A 271 -13.99 12.61 -9.91
N LEU A 272 -12.96 12.06 -10.54
CA LEU A 272 -12.66 12.30 -11.94
C LEU A 272 -13.78 11.78 -12.84
N GLY A 273 -14.25 10.56 -12.61
CA GLY A 273 -15.41 9.99 -13.31
C GLY A 273 -16.66 10.85 -13.12
N THR A 274 -16.93 11.30 -11.90
CA THR A 274 -18.05 12.20 -11.57
C THR A 274 -17.94 13.53 -12.31
N LEU A 275 -16.76 14.16 -12.32
CA LEU A 275 -16.49 15.40 -13.06
C LEU A 275 -16.80 15.23 -14.55
N ILE A 276 -16.23 14.20 -15.16
CA ILE A 276 -16.37 13.94 -16.59
C ILE A 276 -17.84 13.67 -16.93
N CYS A 277 -18.54 12.84 -16.16
CA CYS A 277 -19.94 12.53 -16.37
C CYS A 277 -20.84 13.77 -16.17
N ALA A 278 -20.60 14.56 -15.12
CA ALA A 278 -21.37 15.78 -14.86
C ALA A 278 -21.24 16.78 -16.03
N TRP A 279 -20.02 17.07 -16.46
CA TRP A 279 -19.79 17.98 -17.59
C TRP A 279 -20.38 17.45 -18.90
N SER A 280 -20.25 16.17 -19.18
CA SER A 280 -20.80 15.56 -20.39
C SER A 280 -22.33 15.57 -20.43
N ALA A 281 -22.99 15.55 -19.27
CA ALA A 281 -24.44 15.72 -19.19
C ALA A 281 -24.88 17.18 -19.36
N VAL A 282 -24.06 18.13 -18.94
CA VAL A 282 -24.38 19.56 -18.88
C VAL A 282 -24.03 20.31 -20.18
N LEU A 283 -22.89 20.01 -20.80
CA LEU A 283 -22.41 20.73 -21.98
C LEU A 283 -23.39 20.75 -23.17
N PRO A 284 -24.02 19.63 -23.57
CA PRO A 284 -24.98 19.65 -24.69
C PRO A 284 -26.19 20.57 -24.41
N ASP A 285 -26.67 20.55 -23.18
CA ASP A 285 -27.79 21.41 -22.77
C ASP A 285 -27.40 22.89 -22.76
N LEU A 286 -26.16 23.20 -22.44
CA LEU A 286 -25.62 24.57 -22.49
C LEU A 286 -25.44 25.02 -23.95
N GLU A 287 -24.89 24.17 -24.80
CA GLU A 287 -24.66 24.46 -26.22
C GLU A 287 -25.99 24.74 -26.97
N GLU A 288 -27.01 23.90 -26.79
CA GLU A 288 -28.35 24.10 -27.41
C GLU A 288 -28.97 25.44 -27.00
N ARG A 289 -28.73 25.89 -25.77
CA ARG A 289 -29.36 27.11 -25.23
C ARG A 289 -28.59 28.37 -25.47
N TRP A 290 -27.30 28.28 -25.38
CA TRP A 290 -26.40 29.42 -25.48
C TRP A 290 -25.97 29.63 -26.92
N GLY A 291 -25.89 28.57 -27.72
CA GLY A 291 -25.60 28.64 -29.14
C GLY A 291 -26.60 29.52 -29.90
N GLU A 292 -27.92 29.43 -29.61
CA GLU A 292 -28.94 30.29 -30.21
C GLU A 292 -29.02 31.72 -29.65
N LYS A 293 -28.52 31.98 -28.42
CA LYS A 293 -28.65 33.27 -27.70
C LYS A 293 -27.38 34.02 -27.47
N LEU A 294 -26.21 33.40 -27.58
CA LEU A 294 -24.90 34.07 -27.51
C LEU A 294 -24.62 35.01 -28.67
N VAL A 295 -25.44 34.94 -29.71
CA VAL A 295 -25.46 35.91 -30.82
C VAL A 295 -25.96 37.29 -30.36
N GLY A 296 -26.60 37.42 -29.20
CA GLY A 296 -26.99 38.68 -28.58
C GLY A 296 -25.92 39.22 -27.62
N LYS A 297 -25.33 40.34 -27.98
CA LYS A 297 -24.19 41.07 -27.38
C LYS A 297 -24.09 41.22 -25.85
N ARG A 298 -24.99 40.68 -25.01
CA ARG A 298 -24.99 40.85 -23.54
C ARG A 298 -24.60 39.62 -22.75
N LEU A 299 -24.65 38.43 -23.37
CA LEU A 299 -24.20 37.19 -22.68
C LEU A 299 -22.74 36.84 -22.97
N ALA A 300 -22.14 37.45 -24.00
CA ALA A 300 -20.72 37.33 -24.31
C ALA A 300 -19.83 37.70 -23.11
N GLY A 301 -20.22 38.68 -22.29
CA GLY A 301 -19.47 39.10 -21.12
C GLY A 301 -19.50 38.13 -19.95
N THR A 302 -20.66 37.51 -19.67
CA THR A 302 -20.80 36.54 -18.55
C THR A 302 -20.29 35.14 -18.92
N GLY A 303 -20.53 34.71 -20.18
CA GLY A 303 -19.97 33.47 -20.72
C GLY A 303 -18.45 33.54 -20.86
N ALA A 304 -17.92 34.65 -21.40
CA ALA A 304 -16.49 34.92 -21.46
C ALA A 304 -15.88 34.99 -20.06
N GLY A 305 -16.56 35.64 -19.09
CA GLY A 305 -16.12 35.65 -17.70
C GLY A 305 -16.07 34.26 -17.05
N ALA A 306 -17.07 33.41 -17.30
CA ALA A 306 -17.07 32.03 -16.81
C ALA A 306 -15.98 31.19 -17.49
N VAL A 307 -15.80 31.32 -18.82
CA VAL A 307 -14.74 30.65 -19.57
C VAL A 307 -13.36 31.15 -19.11
N VAL A 308 -13.18 32.44 -18.92
CA VAL A 308 -11.93 33.04 -18.40
C VAL A 308 -11.66 32.56 -16.98
N LEU A 309 -12.68 32.55 -16.09
CA LEU A 309 -12.52 32.04 -14.72
C LEU A 309 -12.19 30.55 -14.70
N THR A 310 -12.87 29.76 -15.51
CA THR A 310 -12.59 28.32 -15.64
C THR A 310 -11.22 28.07 -16.27
N SER A 311 -10.86 28.89 -17.28
CA SER A 311 -9.51 28.84 -17.88
C SER A 311 -8.43 29.29 -16.92
N CYS A 312 -8.65 30.36 -16.13
CA CYS A 312 -7.72 30.79 -15.09
C CYS A 312 -7.58 29.74 -13.98
N LEU A 313 -8.69 29.08 -13.58
CA LEU A 313 -8.65 27.98 -12.62
C LEU A 313 -7.93 26.76 -13.21
N LEU A 314 -8.18 26.41 -14.47
CA LEU A 314 -7.47 25.35 -15.20
C LEU A 314 -5.98 25.69 -15.38
N VAL A 315 -5.67 26.92 -15.77
CA VAL A 315 -4.30 27.41 -15.91
C VAL A 315 -3.59 27.42 -14.55
N ARG A 316 -4.25 27.88 -13.49
CA ARG A 316 -3.73 27.78 -12.13
C ARG A 316 -3.52 26.33 -11.68
N MET A 317 -4.44 25.44 -12.03
CA MET A 317 -4.34 24.01 -11.75
C MET A 317 -3.26 23.28 -12.57
N LEU A 318 -2.92 23.82 -13.74
CA LEU A 318 -1.86 23.28 -14.61
C LEU A 318 -0.50 23.94 -14.34
N ILE A 319 -0.47 25.23 -14.04
CA ILE A 319 0.78 26.00 -13.88
C ILE A 319 1.33 25.89 -12.45
N LEU A 320 0.49 25.84 -11.41
CA LEU A 320 0.97 25.68 -10.03
C LEU A 320 1.87 24.45 -9.84
N PRO A 321 1.53 23.28 -10.39
CA PRO A 321 2.43 22.14 -10.32
C PRO A 321 3.70 22.26 -11.17
N LEU A 322 3.65 23.09 -12.23
CA LEU A 322 4.83 23.35 -13.07
C LEU A 322 5.76 24.42 -12.47
N THR A 323 5.24 25.22 -11.53
CA THR A 323 6.02 26.23 -10.77
C THR A 323 6.39 25.73 -9.37
N GLU A 324 5.77 24.68 -8.87
CA GLU A 324 6.32 23.91 -7.77
C GLU A 324 7.66 23.35 -8.26
N GLN A 325 8.71 23.57 -7.48
CA GLN A 325 10.07 23.14 -7.82
C GLN A 325 10.05 21.70 -8.36
N PRO A 326 10.85 21.40 -9.38
CA PRO A 326 10.98 20.01 -9.82
C PRO A 326 11.15 19.16 -8.57
N LEU A 327 10.37 18.07 -8.48
CA LEU A 327 10.44 17.13 -7.35
C LEU A 327 11.93 16.92 -7.09
N GLN A 328 12.42 17.54 -6.04
CA GLN A 328 13.80 17.38 -5.65
C GLN A 328 13.92 15.91 -5.33
N GLU A 329 14.83 15.23 -6.02
CA GLU A 329 15.08 13.82 -5.78
C GLU A 329 15.28 13.65 -4.28
N SER A 330 14.47 12.80 -3.65
CA SER A 330 14.62 12.57 -2.21
C SER A 330 15.94 11.86 -1.97
N ASP A 331 16.57 12.13 -0.83
CA ASP A 331 17.80 11.42 -0.43
C ASP A 331 17.59 9.90 -0.46
N ALA A 332 16.39 9.42 -0.14
CA ALA A 332 16.01 8.02 -0.25
C ALA A 332 16.02 7.50 -1.71
N SER A 333 15.56 8.29 -2.67
CA SER A 333 15.61 7.91 -4.10
C SER A 333 17.04 7.84 -4.62
N VAL A 334 17.88 8.79 -4.21
CA VAL A 334 19.32 8.79 -4.56
C VAL A 334 20.01 7.59 -3.93
N ALA A 335 19.76 7.33 -2.65
CA ALA A 335 20.33 6.19 -1.94
C ALA A 335 19.89 4.86 -2.58
N PHE A 336 18.64 4.75 -2.98
CA PHE A 336 18.12 3.57 -3.69
C PHE A 336 18.80 3.36 -5.04
N ARG A 337 18.97 4.42 -5.85
CA ARG A 337 19.68 4.30 -7.13
C ARG A 337 21.12 3.84 -6.95
N ASN A 338 21.83 4.43 -5.99
CA ASN A 338 23.21 4.04 -5.68
C ASN A 338 23.30 2.58 -5.21
N LEU A 339 22.36 2.15 -4.38
CA LEU A 339 22.22 0.76 -3.99
C LEU A 339 21.97 -0.11 -5.22
N TYR A 340 20.98 0.25 -6.05
CA TYR A 340 20.58 -0.53 -7.19
C TYR A 340 21.71 -0.70 -8.21
N ASP A 341 22.43 0.39 -8.51
CA ASP A 341 23.57 0.37 -9.41
C ASP A 341 24.69 -0.56 -8.90
N ALA A 342 24.86 -0.64 -7.58
CA ALA A 342 25.85 -1.53 -6.97
C ALA A 342 25.41 -3.00 -7.06
N ILE A 343 24.15 -3.32 -6.70
CA ILE A 343 23.69 -4.71 -6.60
C ILE A 343 23.28 -5.32 -7.96
N SER A 344 22.86 -4.52 -8.91
CA SER A 344 22.47 -5.00 -10.25
C SER A 344 23.62 -5.59 -11.06
N GLN A 345 24.85 -5.29 -10.68
CA GLN A 345 26.05 -5.83 -11.32
C GLN A 345 26.38 -7.26 -10.85
N ASP A 346 25.95 -7.60 -9.64
CA ASP A 346 26.25 -8.89 -9.02
C ASP A 346 25.11 -9.88 -9.28
N LYS A 347 25.23 -10.64 -10.36
CA LYS A 347 24.21 -11.61 -10.79
C LYS A 347 24.23 -12.91 -10.00
N ASP A 348 25.29 -13.16 -9.27
CA ASP A 348 25.45 -14.39 -8.49
C ASP A 348 24.84 -14.28 -7.10
N VAL A 349 24.54 -13.06 -6.66
CA VAL A 349 23.90 -12.75 -5.38
C VAL A 349 22.47 -12.27 -5.59
N TYR A 350 21.56 -12.73 -4.77
CA TYR A 350 20.21 -12.22 -4.70
C TYR A 350 19.96 -11.47 -3.38
N TYR A 351 19.16 -10.43 -3.50
CA TYR A 351 18.93 -9.45 -2.46
C TYR A 351 17.47 -9.47 -2.03
N ALA A 352 17.24 -9.66 -0.76
CA ALA A 352 15.90 -9.66 -0.17
C ALA A 352 15.64 -8.35 0.57
N PHE A 353 14.70 -7.57 0.09
CA PHE A 353 14.24 -6.36 0.76
C PHE A 353 13.20 -6.69 1.82
N ASP A 354 13.31 -6.05 2.97
CA ASP A 354 12.18 -6.02 3.90
C ASP A 354 11.01 -5.18 3.34
N PRO A 355 9.76 -5.47 3.72
CA PRO A 355 8.60 -4.81 3.13
C PRO A 355 8.52 -3.31 3.40
N ILE A 356 9.02 -2.82 4.53
CA ILE A 356 8.95 -1.41 4.93
C ILE A 356 10.00 -0.61 4.18
N SER A 357 11.23 -1.08 4.12
CA SER A 357 12.31 -0.41 3.37
C SER A 357 11.98 -0.32 1.88
N ASN A 358 11.25 -1.30 1.33
CA ASN A 358 10.85 -1.30 -0.07
C ASN A 358 9.79 -0.23 -0.40
N THR A 359 9.00 0.24 0.56
CA THR A 359 7.95 1.26 0.30
C THR A 359 8.50 2.62 -0.15
N GLY A 360 9.75 2.94 0.19
CA GLY A 360 10.44 4.15 -0.28
C GLY A 360 11.00 4.08 -1.70
N VAL A 361 10.99 2.90 -2.28
CA VAL A 361 11.64 2.58 -3.56
C VAL A 361 10.81 3.00 -4.78
N GLU A 362 9.50 3.18 -4.65
CA GLU A 362 8.58 3.53 -5.75
C GLU A 362 8.97 4.79 -6.54
N LEU A 363 9.86 5.61 -5.98
CA LEU A 363 10.31 6.87 -6.58
C LEU A 363 11.75 6.80 -7.13
N GLY A 364 12.38 5.63 -7.10
CA GLY A 364 13.78 5.47 -7.53
C GLY A 364 14.01 5.80 -9.01
N TYR A 365 13.07 5.42 -9.87
CA TYR A 365 13.15 5.66 -11.32
C TYR A 365 11.86 6.29 -11.85
N SER A 366 12.02 7.26 -12.77
CA SER A 366 10.88 7.83 -13.49
C SER A 366 10.35 6.83 -14.52
N ILE A 367 9.02 6.86 -14.80
CA ILE A 367 8.40 6.03 -15.86
C ILE A 367 8.95 6.31 -17.27
N PHE A 368 9.63 7.43 -17.49
CA PHE A 368 10.26 7.82 -18.76
C PHE A 368 11.76 7.59 -18.76
N GLU A 369 12.32 7.09 -17.67
CA GLU A 369 13.74 6.82 -17.54
C GLU A 369 14.05 5.40 -18.00
N LYS A 370 15.22 5.21 -18.62
CA LYS A 370 15.68 3.87 -19.00
C LYS A 370 16.03 3.10 -17.73
N LEU A 371 15.34 2.00 -17.49
CA LEU A 371 15.66 1.10 -16.38
C LEU A 371 16.96 0.36 -16.66
N PRO A 372 17.73 -0.01 -15.62
CA PRO A 372 18.88 -0.92 -15.76
C PRO A 372 18.48 -2.24 -16.44
N ASP A 373 19.39 -2.82 -17.21
CA ASP A 373 19.10 -4.05 -18.00
C ASP A 373 18.75 -5.26 -17.11
N ASN A 374 19.18 -5.26 -15.85
CA ASN A 374 18.87 -6.31 -14.86
C ASN A 374 17.86 -5.82 -13.79
N TYR A 375 16.95 -4.91 -14.15
CA TYR A 375 16.00 -4.37 -13.20
C TYR A 375 15.14 -5.46 -12.57
N LEU A 376 15.18 -5.57 -11.24
CA LEU A 376 14.45 -6.53 -10.42
C LEU A 376 14.72 -8.02 -10.71
N THR A 377 15.80 -8.39 -11.39
CA THR A 377 16.09 -9.80 -11.67
C THR A 377 16.69 -10.56 -10.49
N ASN A 378 17.45 -9.88 -9.64
CA ASN A 378 18.12 -10.44 -8.46
C ASN A 378 17.62 -9.79 -7.14
N ILE A 379 16.50 -9.09 -7.19
CA ILE A 379 15.90 -8.43 -6.04
C ILE A 379 14.55 -9.07 -5.74
N PHE A 380 14.34 -9.42 -4.49
CA PHE A 380 13.11 -10.03 -3.97
C PHE A 380 12.62 -9.24 -2.78
N THR A 381 11.32 -9.26 -2.52
CA THR A 381 10.72 -8.63 -1.33
C THR A 381 10.25 -9.72 -0.36
N LEU A 382 10.58 -9.57 0.92
CA LEU A 382 10.11 -10.45 1.99
C LEU A 382 8.61 -10.30 2.30
N GLY A 383 7.92 -9.56 1.46
CA GLY A 383 6.49 -9.34 1.57
C GLY A 383 5.99 -8.45 0.44
N GLY A 384 4.75 -8.00 0.54
CA GLY A 384 4.13 -7.17 -0.48
C GLY A 384 3.22 -7.93 -1.42
N TRP A 385 2.90 -7.32 -2.55
CA TRP A 385 1.85 -7.85 -3.45
C TRP A 385 2.33 -8.96 -4.37
N GLU A 386 3.64 -9.04 -4.60
CA GLU A 386 4.26 -10.02 -5.50
C GLU A 386 4.66 -11.32 -4.80
N THR A 387 4.49 -11.39 -3.47
CA THR A 387 4.80 -12.58 -2.67
C THR A 387 4.06 -13.80 -3.22
N GLU A 388 4.76 -14.91 -3.42
CA GLU A 388 4.29 -16.15 -4.07
C GLU A 388 3.84 -16.01 -5.53
N SER A 389 4.10 -14.87 -6.21
CA SER A 389 3.79 -14.79 -7.63
C SER A 389 4.64 -15.81 -8.43
N PRO A 390 4.09 -16.40 -9.51
CA PRO A 390 4.83 -17.36 -10.33
C PRO A 390 6.17 -16.82 -10.83
N GLN A 391 6.24 -15.51 -11.10
CA GLN A 391 7.48 -14.84 -11.52
C GLN A 391 8.53 -14.83 -10.41
N ILE A 392 8.14 -14.49 -9.17
CA ILE A 392 9.06 -14.50 -8.03
C ILE A 392 9.55 -15.91 -7.73
N VAL A 393 8.64 -16.89 -7.73
CA VAL A 393 9.00 -18.31 -7.52
C VAL A 393 9.98 -18.77 -8.60
N SER A 394 9.70 -18.50 -9.88
CA SER A 394 10.59 -18.87 -11.00
C SER A 394 11.95 -18.15 -10.93
N ASN A 395 11.97 -16.87 -10.55
CA ASN A 395 13.22 -16.15 -10.38
C ASN A 395 14.05 -16.71 -9.21
N LEU A 396 13.40 -17.11 -8.12
CA LEU A 396 14.07 -17.70 -6.96
C LEU A 396 14.63 -19.09 -7.26
N GLU A 397 13.91 -19.89 -8.06
CA GLU A 397 14.39 -21.19 -8.56
C GLU A 397 15.65 -21.06 -9.41
N ALA A 398 15.85 -19.94 -10.11
CA ALA A 398 17.10 -19.68 -10.85
C ALA A 398 18.34 -19.57 -9.94
N TYR A 399 18.13 -19.38 -8.64
CA TYR A 399 19.18 -19.40 -7.60
C TYR A 399 19.19 -20.72 -6.80
N ASP A 400 18.49 -21.77 -7.27
CA ASP A 400 18.32 -23.04 -6.58
C ASP A 400 17.64 -22.93 -5.22
N GLN A 401 16.78 -21.91 -5.06
CA GLN A 401 16.06 -21.64 -3.82
C GLN A 401 14.55 -21.83 -4.00
N ARG A 402 13.89 -22.29 -2.94
CA ARG A 402 12.43 -22.46 -2.90
C ARG A 402 11.74 -21.53 -1.90
N SER A 403 12.46 -21.11 -0.87
CA SER A 403 11.97 -20.22 0.16
C SER A 403 12.93 -19.06 0.33
N LEU A 404 12.43 -17.85 0.15
CA LEU A 404 13.21 -16.64 0.27
C LEU A 404 13.72 -16.46 1.72
N LEU A 405 12.86 -16.73 2.70
CA LEU A 405 13.20 -16.51 4.11
C LEU A 405 14.28 -17.48 4.60
N THR A 406 14.13 -18.78 4.32
CA THR A 406 15.12 -19.78 4.75
C THR A 406 16.44 -19.66 4.00
N SER A 407 16.40 -19.17 2.78
CA SER A 407 17.61 -18.96 1.98
C SER A 407 18.51 -17.85 2.55
N LEU A 408 17.94 -16.88 3.24
CA LEU A 408 18.70 -15.78 3.84
C LEU A 408 19.83 -16.23 4.77
N TYR A 409 19.68 -17.34 5.46
CA TYR A 409 20.70 -17.86 6.40
C TYR A 409 21.35 -19.15 5.94
N LYS A 410 20.79 -19.82 4.92
CA LYS A 410 21.36 -21.06 4.36
C LYS A 410 22.26 -20.86 3.15
N SER A 411 22.06 -19.75 2.42
CA SER A 411 22.75 -19.48 1.17
C SER A 411 23.80 -18.40 1.35
N ASP A 412 25.03 -18.64 0.90
CA ASP A 412 26.11 -17.65 0.83
C ASP A 412 25.82 -16.55 -0.21
N ARG A 413 24.80 -16.77 -1.04
CA ARG A 413 24.40 -15.88 -2.14
C ARG A 413 23.24 -14.96 -1.76
N ALA A 414 22.73 -15.06 -0.52
CA ALA A 414 21.63 -14.26 -0.03
C ALA A 414 22.10 -13.07 0.76
N VAL A 415 21.58 -11.88 0.47
CA VAL A 415 21.81 -10.66 1.23
C VAL A 415 20.48 -10.02 1.60
N LEU A 416 20.31 -9.72 2.88
CA LEU A 416 19.16 -8.96 3.37
C LEU A 416 19.42 -7.47 3.23
N ILE A 417 18.46 -6.73 2.70
CA ILE A 417 18.46 -5.27 2.68
C ILE A 417 17.36 -4.79 3.62
N SER A 418 17.77 -4.07 4.66
CA SER A 418 16.83 -3.57 5.67
C SER A 418 17.27 -2.22 6.23
N ASP A 419 16.29 -1.35 6.46
CA ASP A 419 16.46 -0.10 7.20
C ASP A 419 16.08 -0.30 8.68
N SER A 420 14.93 -0.93 8.96
CA SER A 420 14.33 -0.95 10.30
C SER A 420 13.73 -2.30 10.74
N MET A 421 13.76 -3.32 9.89
CA MET A 421 13.08 -4.61 10.20
C MET A 421 14.03 -5.76 10.53
N LEU A 422 15.33 -5.50 10.65
CA LEU A 422 16.31 -6.56 10.91
C LEU A 422 15.94 -7.39 12.15
N GLU A 423 15.61 -6.72 13.25
CA GLU A 423 15.26 -7.37 14.52
C GLU A 423 13.99 -8.22 14.39
N HIS A 424 13.00 -7.73 13.65
CA HIS A 424 11.76 -8.48 13.37
C HIS A 424 12.05 -9.77 12.60
N ILE A 425 12.88 -9.67 11.57
CA ILE A 425 13.27 -10.81 10.73
C ILE A 425 14.05 -11.81 11.56
N MET A 426 15.02 -11.35 12.37
CA MET A 426 15.80 -12.21 13.25
C MET A 426 14.93 -12.97 14.25
N LEU A 427 13.98 -12.28 14.87
CA LEU A 427 13.05 -12.90 15.82
C LEU A 427 12.08 -13.87 15.18
N HIS A 428 11.61 -13.57 13.98
CA HIS A 428 10.78 -14.50 13.24
C HIS A 428 11.57 -15.78 12.95
N LEU A 429 12.78 -15.66 12.43
CA LEU A 429 13.66 -16.80 12.16
C LEU A 429 13.95 -17.59 13.43
N ASP A 430 14.23 -16.93 14.55
CA ASP A 430 14.46 -17.57 15.84
C ASP A 430 13.20 -18.28 16.38
N SER A 431 12.02 -17.70 16.18
CA SER A 431 10.75 -18.28 16.62
C SER A 431 10.36 -19.56 15.86
N ILE A 432 10.77 -19.68 14.60
CA ILE A 432 10.42 -20.80 13.72
C ILE A 432 11.43 -21.94 13.85
N TYR A 433 12.70 -21.60 13.92
CA TYR A 433 13.81 -22.57 13.86
C TYR A 433 14.42 -22.77 15.23
N ASP A 434 13.79 -23.66 16.00
CA ASP A 434 14.29 -24.04 17.34
C ASP A 434 15.71 -24.61 17.25
N GLY A 435 16.65 -23.99 17.97
CA GLY A 435 18.05 -24.41 18.02
C GLY A 435 18.94 -23.96 16.86
N LEU A 436 18.44 -23.18 15.91
CA LEU A 436 19.27 -22.49 14.94
C LEU A 436 19.72 -21.14 15.54
N PHE A 437 21.03 -20.98 15.65
CA PHE A 437 21.64 -19.72 16.08
C PHE A 437 21.94 -18.88 14.85
N ILE A 438 20.97 -18.06 14.44
CA ILE A 438 21.12 -17.19 13.28
C ILE A 438 21.75 -15.89 13.75
N THR A 439 22.80 -15.48 13.04
CA THR A 439 23.55 -14.26 13.28
C THR A 439 23.61 -13.44 12.03
N TYR A 440 23.91 -12.16 12.17
CA TYR A 440 24.09 -11.29 11.00
C TYR A 440 25.43 -10.56 11.06
N SER A 441 25.92 -10.18 9.89
CA SER A 441 27.02 -9.23 9.72
C SER A 441 26.63 -8.16 8.74
N LYS A 442 26.89 -6.90 9.05
CA LYS A 442 26.67 -5.79 8.13
C LYS A 442 27.76 -5.80 7.08
N LEU A 443 27.35 -5.85 5.81
CA LEU A 443 28.26 -5.87 4.66
C LEU A 443 28.52 -4.47 4.11
N ASN A 444 27.46 -3.65 3.98
CA ASN A 444 27.55 -2.32 3.37
C ASN A 444 26.33 -1.47 3.78
N GLN A 445 26.36 -0.18 3.38
CA GLN A 445 25.26 0.76 3.61
C GLN A 445 25.13 1.77 2.47
N PHE A 446 23.89 2.05 2.04
CA PHE A 446 23.54 3.06 1.04
C PHE A 446 22.42 3.93 1.61
N GLY A 447 22.77 5.11 2.13
CA GLY A 447 21.81 5.92 2.89
C GLY A 447 21.24 5.13 4.08
N ASN A 448 19.93 4.93 4.09
CA ASN A 448 19.24 4.15 5.12
C ASN A 448 19.26 2.63 4.85
N PHE A 449 19.64 2.19 3.65
CA PHE A 449 19.63 0.77 3.30
C PHE A 449 20.89 0.10 3.80
N ASN A 450 20.74 -0.77 4.79
CA ASN A 450 21.83 -1.61 5.29
C ASN A 450 21.76 -2.99 4.64
N LEU A 451 22.90 -3.50 4.23
CA LEU A 451 23.06 -4.83 3.65
C LEU A 451 23.61 -5.77 4.70
N TYR A 452 22.93 -6.90 4.91
CA TYR A 452 23.30 -7.89 5.91
C TYR A 452 23.45 -9.27 5.29
N ALA A 453 24.53 -9.97 5.66
CA ALA A 453 24.62 -11.40 5.49
C ALA A 453 24.15 -12.08 6.77
N LEU A 454 23.21 -13.04 6.64
CA LEU A 454 22.78 -13.88 7.73
C LEU A 454 23.53 -15.22 7.65
N SER A 455 23.87 -15.75 8.79
CA SER A 455 24.50 -17.08 8.86
C SER A 455 24.08 -17.82 10.12
N TYR A 456 24.07 -19.12 10.06
CA TYR A 456 23.90 -19.97 11.23
C TYR A 456 25.20 -20.72 11.44
N LYS A 457 25.90 -20.47 12.54
CA LYS A 457 27.08 -21.28 12.93
C LYS A 457 27.41 -21.00 14.40
N ILE A 458 26.84 -21.80 15.28
CA ILE A 458 27.44 -22.00 16.57
C ILE A 458 27.63 -23.49 16.73
N SER A 459 28.88 -23.97 16.64
CA SER A 459 29.22 -25.39 16.73
C SER A 459 29.18 -25.94 18.14
N GLY A 460 29.01 -25.07 19.14
CA GLY A 460 28.85 -25.44 20.54
C GLY A 460 28.85 -24.21 21.46
N VAL A 461 28.06 -24.29 22.52
CA VAL A 461 28.02 -23.25 23.58
C VAL A 461 28.79 -23.81 24.79
N LYS A 462 29.70 -23.03 25.35
CA LYS A 462 30.47 -23.33 26.56
C LYS A 462 30.21 -22.26 27.62
N ASP A 463 30.30 -22.64 28.85
CA ASP A 463 30.31 -21.68 29.95
C ASP A 463 31.69 -20.99 30.04
N ASP A 464 31.67 -19.66 30.16
CA ASP A 464 32.88 -18.87 30.41
C ASP A 464 32.90 -18.53 31.89
N GLU A 465 33.82 -19.14 32.61
CA GLU A 465 34.01 -18.95 34.04
C GLU A 465 34.88 -17.74 34.38
N THR A 466 35.39 -17.04 33.38
CA THR A 466 36.37 -15.94 33.58
C THR A 466 35.74 -14.56 33.40
N HIS A 467 34.77 -14.44 32.56
CA HIS A 467 34.15 -13.16 32.27
C HIS A 467 32.70 -13.08 32.79
N THR A 468 32.30 -11.87 33.15
CA THR A 468 30.99 -11.58 33.71
C THR A 468 30.26 -10.57 32.85
N ALA A 469 28.93 -10.72 32.76
CA ALA A 469 28.05 -9.71 32.22
C ALA A 469 27.14 -9.17 33.32
N ALA A 470 26.83 -7.89 33.28
CA ALA A 470 25.84 -7.26 34.13
C ALA A 470 24.73 -6.65 33.26
N LEU A 471 23.50 -6.88 33.68
CA LEU A 471 22.34 -6.22 33.10
C LEU A 471 22.03 -4.97 33.93
N ASP A 472 22.07 -3.80 33.28
CA ASP A 472 21.91 -2.52 33.98
C ASP A 472 20.46 -2.07 33.97
N THR A 473 19.77 -2.26 32.86
CA THR A 473 18.38 -1.83 32.69
C THR A 473 17.61 -2.66 31.64
N THR A 474 16.31 -2.70 31.79
CA THR A 474 15.38 -3.25 30.81
C THR A 474 14.24 -2.27 30.68
N TYR A 475 13.91 -1.88 29.46
CA TYR A 475 12.78 -1.00 29.18
C TYR A 475 12.03 -1.43 27.92
N THR A 476 10.78 -1.04 27.83
CA THR A 476 9.98 -1.23 26.61
C THR A 476 10.26 -0.07 25.66
N ALA A 477 10.57 -0.36 24.40
CA ALA A 477 10.77 0.67 23.38
C ALA A 477 9.51 1.53 23.19
N GLU A 478 9.69 2.80 22.78
CA GLU A 478 8.61 3.81 22.65
C GLU A 478 7.39 3.33 21.86
N ASN A 479 7.58 2.39 20.93
CA ASN A 479 6.50 1.82 20.12
C ASN A 479 5.86 0.57 20.74
N GLU A 480 6.19 0.22 21.98
CA GLU A 480 5.72 -0.97 22.72
C GLU A 480 5.93 -2.32 22.00
N ARG A 481 6.78 -2.34 20.97
CA ARG A 481 6.96 -3.54 20.14
C ARG A 481 7.95 -4.53 20.72
N TYR A 482 8.92 -4.08 21.50
CA TYR A 482 9.95 -4.94 22.08
C TYR A 482 10.55 -4.35 23.37
N ASP A 483 10.99 -5.24 24.23
CA ASP A 483 11.82 -4.87 25.37
C ASP A 483 13.29 -4.75 24.91
N VAL A 484 14.02 -3.84 25.53
CA VAL A 484 15.44 -3.64 25.28
C VAL A 484 16.21 -3.99 26.55
N PHE A 485 17.22 -4.83 26.42
CA PHE A 485 18.14 -5.18 27.49
C PHE A 485 19.45 -4.42 27.29
N GLU A 486 19.80 -3.58 28.21
CA GLU A 486 21.09 -2.89 28.22
C GLU A 486 21.94 -3.39 29.36
N GLY A 487 23.23 -3.55 29.09
CA GLY A 487 24.16 -4.05 30.05
C GLY A 487 25.61 -3.84 29.66
N SER A 488 26.50 -4.48 30.41
CA SER A 488 27.93 -4.38 30.18
C SER A 488 28.64 -5.72 30.44
N VAL A 489 29.78 -5.89 29.78
CA VAL A 489 30.68 -7.04 29.98
C VAL A 489 32.04 -6.56 30.53
N ASN A 490 32.69 -7.37 31.33
CA ASN A 490 34.01 -7.07 31.87
C ASN A 490 35.15 -7.55 30.95
N MET A 491 34.95 -7.38 29.64
CA MET A 491 35.94 -7.68 28.61
C MET A 491 36.46 -6.38 28.02
N THR A 492 37.72 -6.38 27.60
CA THR A 492 38.32 -5.22 26.92
C THR A 492 37.84 -5.12 25.47
N PRO A 493 37.92 -3.94 24.85
CA PRO A 493 37.62 -3.78 23.44
C PRO A 493 38.39 -4.73 22.53
N GLU A 494 39.65 -4.97 22.82
CA GLU A 494 40.53 -5.87 22.08
C GLU A 494 40.08 -7.33 22.17
N GLU A 495 39.56 -7.75 23.32
CA GLU A 495 39.02 -9.09 23.52
C GLU A 495 37.71 -9.28 22.75
N LEU A 496 36.98 -8.20 22.47
CA LEU A 496 35.70 -8.21 21.79
C LEU A 496 35.80 -7.98 20.28
N GLU A 497 36.99 -7.70 19.76
CA GLU A 497 37.20 -7.48 18.33
C GLU A 497 36.71 -8.70 17.52
N GLY A 498 35.82 -8.47 16.56
CA GLY A 498 35.22 -9.51 15.74
C GLY A 498 34.21 -10.41 16.44
N LYS A 499 33.87 -10.14 17.69
CA LYS A 499 32.90 -10.90 18.48
C LYS A 499 31.53 -10.20 18.52
N SER A 500 30.48 -10.99 18.65
CA SER A 500 29.10 -10.53 18.74
C SER A 500 28.48 -10.90 20.06
N VAL A 501 27.58 -10.05 20.57
CA VAL A 501 26.85 -10.27 21.82
C VAL A 501 25.43 -10.75 21.56
N PHE A 502 24.97 -11.66 22.41
CA PHE A 502 23.64 -12.24 22.36
C PHE A 502 23.01 -12.38 23.73
N LEU A 503 21.68 -12.27 23.78
CA LEU A 503 20.88 -12.80 24.88
C LEU A 503 20.52 -14.24 24.52
N TRP A 504 20.94 -15.19 25.35
CA TRP A 504 20.60 -16.60 25.22
C TRP A 504 19.58 -16.97 26.29
N THR A 505 18.49 -17.58 25.86
CA THR A 505 17.40 -18.00 26.74
C THR A 505 17.07 -19.47 26.52
N GLU A 506 16.78 -20.19 27.59
CA GLU A 506 16.34 -21.56 27.55
C GLU A 506 15.12 -21.75 28.46
N SER A 507 14.03 -22.29 27.92
CA SER A 507 12.86 -22.64 28.72
C SER A 507 13.17 -23.82 29.63
N LYS A 508 12.99 -23.67 30.92
CA LYS A 508 13.19 -24.73 31.91
C LYS A 508 12.20 -25.90 31.73
N GLU A 509 11.03 -25.62 31.17
CA GLU A 509 9.99 -26.61 30.98
C GLU A 509 10.20 -27.41 29.68
N SER A 510 10.42 -26.73 28.56
CA SER A 510 10.51 -27.34 27.24
C SER A 510 11.92 -27.59 26.73
N GLY A 511 12.93 -26.99 27.37
CA GLY A 511 14.32 -26.98 26.89
C GLY A 511 14.51 -26.17 25.59
N LYS A 512 13.49 -25.45 25.14
CA LYS A 512 13.58 -24.60 23.95
C LYS A 512 14.52 -23.45 24.17
N ARG A 513 15.43 -23.27 23.23
CA ARG A 513 16.44 -22.22 23.25
C ARG A 513 16.12 -21.13 22.27
N ARG A 514 16.39 -19.90 22.65
CA ARG A 514 16.31 -18.71 21.79
C ARG A 514 17.48 -17.81 22.05
N ILE A 515 17.92 -17.14 20.99
CA ILE A 515 18.96 -16.14 21.08
C ILE A 515 18.54 -14.86 20.37
N PHE A 516 18.91 -13.73 20.95
CA PHE A 516 18.65 -12.42 20.40
C PHE A 516 19.98 -11.71 20.23
N GLN A 517 20.29 -11.32 19.02
CA GLN A 517 21.53 -10.61 18.75
C GLN A 517 21.46 -9.18 19.28
N GLY A 518 22.52 -8.77 19.97
CA GLY A 518 22.73 -7.41 20.44
C GLY A 518 23.72 -6.64 19.57
N VAL A 519 23.92 -5.41 19.97
CA VAL A 519 24.92 -4.51 19.41
C VAL A 519 25.79 -3.95 20.54
N TRP A 520 27.05 -3.75 20.24
CA TRP A 520 27.96 -3.05 21.17
C TRP A 520 27.62 -1.55 21.15
N GLN A 521 27.71 -0.91 22.30
CA GLN A 521 27.51 0.52 22.46
C GLN A 521 28.80 1.21 22.87
N GLN A 522 29.09 2.36 22.27
CA GLN A 522 30.16 3.26 22.67
C GLN A 522 29.57 4.53 23.25
N GLN A 523 30.15 5.02 24.30
CA GLN A 523 29.83 6.31 24.90
C GLN A 523 30.66 7.41 24.22
N ASP A 524 30.03 8.46 23.74
CA ASP A 524 30.71 9.62 23.21
C ASP A 524 31.26 10.53 24.35
N ALA A 525 31.99 11.58 23.98
CA ALA A 525 32.54 12.55 24.93
C ALA A 525 31.49 13.28 25.80
N ASN A 526 30.20 13.22 25.41
CA ASN A 526 29.06 13.82 26.11
C ASN A 526 28.29 12.80 26.97
N GLY A 527 28.72 11.55 27.01
CA GLY A 527 28.06 10.49 27.75
C GLY A 527 26.88 9.86 27.03
N LEU A 528 26.62 10.19 25.73
CA LEU A 528 25.63 9.56 24.91
C LEU A 528 26.16 8.27 24.29
N TYR A 529 25.37 7.19 24.41
CA TYR A 529 25.71 5.92 23.79
C TYR A 529 25.33 5.93 22.32
N SER A 530 26.24 5.53 21.45
CA SER A 530 26.01 5.25 20.06
C SER A 530 26.12 3.76 19.76
N VAL A 531 25.32 3.27 18.83
CA VAL A 531 25.43 1.89 18.36
C VAL A 531 26.71 1.77 17.54
N LEU A 532 27.59 0.86 17.93
CA LEU A 532 28.82 0.59 17.19
C LEU A 532 28.55 -0.36 16.05
N TYR A 533 28.76 0.14 14.87
CA TYR A 533 28.81 -0.70 13.67
C TYR A 533 30.24 -0.99 13.20
N ASP A 534 31.25 -0.39 13.88
CA ASP A 534 32.64 -0.50 13.47
C ASP A 534 33.62 -0.57 14.65
N SER A 535 34.77 -1.18 14.44
CA SER A 535 35.69 -1.80 15.36
C SER A 535 36.65 -0.86 16.13
N SER A 536 36.43 0.45 16.18
CA SER A 536 37.28 1.34 16.97
C SER A 536 36.63 1.68 18.32
N LEU A 537 36.82 0.81 19.32
CA LEU A 537 36.38 1.05 20.69
C LEU A 537 37.37 1.95 21.43
N GLU A 538 36.87 3.00 22.10
CA GLU A 538 37.65 3.71 23.10
C GLU A 538 37.80 2.83 24.35
N PRO A 539 38.94 2.83 25.02
CA PRO A 539 39.19 1.98 26.18
C PRO A 539 38.32 2.43 27.36
N THR A 540 37.37 1.60 27.73
CA THR A 540 36.61 1.68 28.98
C THR A 540 36.75 0.36 29.71
N ASP A 541 36.67 0.38 31.07
CA ASP A 541 36.79 -0.83 31.87
C ASP A 541 35.68 -1.86 31.60
N ARG A 542 34.60 -1.44 30.92
CA ARG A 542 33.50 -2.28 30.51
C ARG A 542 32.92 -1.83 29.18
N VAL A 543 32.62 -2.77 28.29
CA VAL A 543 31.92 -2.51 27.05
C VAL A 543 30.43 -2.72 27.26
N ARG A 544 29.64 -1.77 26.81
CA ARG A 544 28.18 -1.83 26.90
C ARG A 544 27.57 -2.50 25.68
N PHE A 545 26.43 -3.12 25.90
CA PHE A 545 25.62 -3.72 24.85
C PHE A 545 24.13 -3.33 24.97
N MET A 546 23.41 -3.42 23.87
CA MET A 546 21.96 -3.30 23.78
C MET A 546 21.41 -4.49 22.99
N ILE A 547 20.42 -5.17 23.54
CA ILE A 547 19.79 -6.33 22.90
C ILE A 547 18.29 -6.12 22.86
N PRO A 548 17.67 -5.98 21.66
CA PRO A 548 16.23 -5.94 21.54
C PRO A 548 15.62 -7.34 21.69
N ASN A 549 14.54 -7.43 22.45
CA ASN A 549 13.78 -8.66 22.68
C ASN A 549 12.28 -8.41 22.42
N LEU A 550 11.78 -8.88 21.31
CA LEU A 550 10.39 -8.68 20.93
C LEU A 550 9.42 -9.44 21.83
N SER A 551 8.80 -8.71 22.78
CA SER A 551 7.59 -9.12 23.50
C SER A 551 7.60 -10.55 24.05
N TYR A 552 8.75 -11.06 24.36
CA TYR A 552 8.89 -12.37 24.97
C TYR A 552 8.98 -12.16 26.49
N PRO A 553 7.96 -12.55 27.25
CA PRO A 553 8.04 -12.39 28.70
C PRO A 553 9.11 -13.32 29.24
N LEU A 554 10.26 -12.77 29.50
CA LEU A 554 11.31 -13.47 30.25
C LEU A 554 10.94 -13.38 31.72
N ASP A 555 10.60 -14.51 32.29
CA ASP A 555 10.32 -14.68 33.72
C ASP A 555 11.12 -15.86 34.28
N ASP A 556 10.83 -16.27 35.49
CA ASP A 556 11.53 -17.34 36.21
C ASP A 556 11.43 -18.74 35.54
N ARG A 557 10.59 -18.89 34.53
CA ARG A 557 10.50 -20.11 33.68
C ARG A 557 11.66 -20.26 32.70
N TYR A 558 12.48 -19.21 32.55
CA TYR A 558 13.61 -19.20 31.61
C TYR A 558 14.92 -19.11 32.33
N GLU A 559 15.94 -19.78 31.79
CA GLU A 559 17.34 -19.44 32.04
C GLU A 559 17.76 -18.41 31.00
N VAL A 560 18.41 -17.34 31.47
CA VAL A 560 18.83 -16.20 30.66
C VAL A 560 20.29 -15.92 30.88
N HIS A 561 21.06 -15.85 29.81
CA HIS A 561 22.50 -15.57 29.87
C HIS A 561 22.89 -14.57 28.78
N ILE A 562 23.94 -13.82 29.03
CA ILE A 562 24.65 -13.11 27.97
C ILE A 562 25.66 -14.07 27.36
N MET A 563 25.67 -14.16 26.06
CA MET A 563 26.56 -15.02 25.31
C MET A 563 27.42 -14.19 24.36
N ILE A 564 28.70 -14.46 24.33
CA ILE A 564 29.64 -13.91 23.35
C ILE A 564 29.89 -14.97 22.29
N ARG A 565 29.78 -14.57 21.03
CA ARG A 565 30.19 -15.41 19.92
C ARG A 565 31.55 -15.02 19.41
N ASP A 566 32.42 -15.99 19.28
CA ASP A 566 33.76 -15.90 18.70
C ASP A 566 33.87 -16.92 17.56
N GLY A 567 33.85 -16.44 16.32
CA GLY A 567 33.78 -17.31 15.14
C GLY A 567 32.50 -18.14 15.14
N ASP A 568 32.64 -19.46 15.25
CA ASP A 568 31.55 -20.45 15.31
C ASP A 568 31.27 -20.99 16.75
N LYS A 569 31.87 -20.40 17.77
CA LYS A 569 31.74 -20.83 19.19
C LYS A 569 30.99 -19.77 19.98
N GLY A 570 30.07 -20.23 20.85
CA GLY A 570 29.40 -19.41 21.84
C GLY A 570 29.95 -19.61 23.22
N TYR A 571 30.12 -18.50 23.99
CA TYR A 571 30.55 -18.51 25.37
C TYR A 571 29.50 -17.83 26.24
N LYS A 572 28.84 -18.59 27.11
CA LYS A 572 27.90 -18.03 28.09
C LYS A 572 28.72 -17.39 29.22
N LEU A 573 28.53 -16.11 29.42
CA LEU A 573 29.19 -15.37 30.49
C LEU A 573 28.51 -15.65 31.84
N MET A 574 29.25 -15.56 32.91
CA MET A 574 28.68 -15.54 34.26
C MET A 574 27.84 -14.26 34.40
N THR A 575 26.63 -14.40 34.86
CA THR A 575 25.66 -13.29 34.98
C THR A 575 25.07 -13.31 36.38
N ASP A 576 25.23 -12.21 37.10
CA ASP A 576 24.55 -11.95 38.36
C ASP A 576 23.18 -11.30 38.04
N ASN A 577 22.07 -12.01 38.35
CA ASN A 577 20.70 -11.52 38.27
C ASN A 577 20.24 -10.92 36.91
N LEU A 578 20.00 -11.75 35.92
CA LEU A 578 19.42 -11.31 34.64
C LEU A 578 17.90 -11.06 34.66
N LEU A 579 17.20 -11.45 35.70
CA LEU A 579 15.79 -11.18 35.88
C LEU A 579 15.61 -9.99 36.81
N CYS A 580 15.55 -8.78 36.25
CA CYS A 580 15.01 -7.64 36.99
C CYS A 580 13.54 -7.93 37.30
N ASP A 581 13.19 -7.94 38.57
CA ASP A 581 11.81 -8.03 39.02
C ASP A 581 11.05 -6.80 38.51
N ARG A 582 10.24 -7.01 37.46
CA ARG A 582 9.40 -5.95 36.85
C ARG A 582 8.41 -5.33 37.84
N SER A 583 8.27 -5.92 39.03
CA SER A 583 7.39 -5.43 40.09
C SER A 583 7.89 -4.19 40.83
N THR A 584 9.15 -3.85 40.69
CA THR A 584 9.79 -2.79 41.50
C THR A 584 10.05 -1.48 40.77
N GLY A 585 9.64 -1.32 39.50
CA GLY A 585 9.53 0.00 38.83
C GLY A 585 10.57 1.07 39.21
N VAL A 586 11.89 0.71 39.35
CA VAL A 586 12.97 1.66 39.55
C VAL A 586 14.01 1.45 38.47
#